data_60272bfb205891903b201e86e9002a31
#
_entry.id   60272bfb205891903b201e86e9002a31
#
_cell.length_a   1.000
_cell.length_b   1.000
_cell.length_c   1.000
_cell.angle_alpha   90.00
_cell.angle_beta   90.00
_cell.angle_gamma   90.00
#
_symmetry.space_group_name_H-M   'P 1'
#
loop_
_entity.id
_entity.type
_entity.pdbx_description
1 polymer ?
#
loop_
_entity_poly.entity_id
_entity_poly.type
_entity_poly.pdbx_seq_one_letter_code
_entity_poly.pdbx_strand_id
1 'polypeptide(L)'
;MGYEIKTLRELSLDGKGTYGIAASAVPYSDDLYTYLRITDINDDGNLNKGSLMSVDDKKADNYILKKNDIVFARTGASTGRNYFYDELDGTLVYAGFLIKFSLDPQKN
;
A
#
# COMPACT_ATOMS: atom_id res chain seq x y z
N MET A 1 14.08 4.76 6.21
CA MET A 1 14.59 5.27 4.95
C MET A 1 13.87 4.62 3.78
N GLY A 2 13.34 5.41 2.89
CA GLY A 2 12.64 4.91 1.72
C GLY A 2 13.53 4.84 0.49
N TYR A 3 13.05 4.17 -0.53
CA TYR A 3 13.67 4.19 -1.83
C TYR A 3 13.23 5.43 -2.59
N GLU A 4 14.06 5.90 -3.50
CA GLU A 4 13.60 6.92 -4.45
C GLU A 4 12.65 6.25 -5.45
N ILE A 5 11.62 6.99 -5.88
CA ILE A 5 10.63 6.47 -6.84
C ILE A 5 11.30 6.03 -8.13
N LYS A 6 12.29 6.79 -8.59
CA LYS A 6 13.04 6.45 -9.79
C LYS A 6 13.70 5.08 -9.68
N THR A 7 14.34 4.79 -8.55
CA THR A 7 14.99 3.50 -8.30
C THR A 7 13.96 2.37 -8.25
N LEU A 8 12.80 2.64 -7.64
CA LEU A 8 11.74 1.63 -7.57
C LEU A 8 11.20 1.27 -8.94
N ARG A 9 11.10 2.24 -9.84
CA ARG A 9 10.69 1.95 -11.21
C ARG A 9 11.65 1.01 -11.91
N GLU A 10 12.94 1.14 -11.62
CA GLU A 10 13.96 0.26 -12.19
C GLU A 10 13.89 -1.15 -11.62
N LEU A 11 13.47 -1.28 -10.35
CA LEU A 11 13.41 -2.56 -9.65
C LEU A 11 12.05 -3.25 -9.77
N SER A 12 11.02 -2.55 -10.23
CA SER A 12 9.68 -3.11 -10.30
C SER A 12 9.48 -3.95 -11.55
N LEU A 13 8.51 -4.88 -11.46
CA LEU A 13 8.22 -5.81 -12.56
C LEU A 13 7.74 -5.11 -13.81
N ASP A 14 6.91 -4.07 -13.65
CA ASP A 14 6.30 -3.35 -14.76
C ASP A 14 6.94 -1.98 -15.03
N GLY A 15 7.91 -1.59 -14.22
CA GLY A 15 8.63 -0.32 -14.38
C GLY A 15 7.85 0.92 -14.01
N LYS A 16 6.64 0.80 -13.46
CA LYS A 16 5.84 1.95 -13.08
C LYS A 16 4.91 1.63 -11.92
N GLY A 17 4.51 2.66 -11.18
CA GLY A 17 3.63 2.51 -10.05
C GLY A 17 2.17 2.43 -10.44
N THR A 18 1.37 1.88 -9.54
CA THR A 18 -0.08 1.78 -9.70
C THR A 18 -0.75 2.48 -8.53
N TYR A 19 -1.66 3.40 -8.82
CA TYR A 19 -2.43 4.08 -7.79
C TYR A 19 -3.47 3.16 -7.17
N GLY A 20 -3.79 3.39 -5.90
CA GLY A 20 -4.77 2.60 -5.18
C GLY A 20 -6.21 2.92 -5.55
N ILE A 21 -7.12 2.23 -4.88
CA ILE A 21 -8.55 2.38 -5.13
C ILE A 21 -9.08 3.71 -4.59
N ALA A 22 -9.92 4.38 -5.37
CA ALA A 22 -10.59 5.62 -4.96
C ALA A 22 -11.92 5.28 -4.30
N ALA A 23 -11.87 4.84 -3.05
CA ALA A 23 -13.05 4.46 -2.29
C ALA A 23 -12.96 5.03 -0.88
N SER A 24 -14.11 5.20 -0.23
CA SER A 24 -14.15 5.68 1.15
C SER A 24 -13.92 4.53 2.11
N ALA A 25 -13.20 4.80 3.21
CA ALA A 25 -13.03 3.82 4.27
C ALA A 25 -14.35 3.62 5.02
N VAL A 26 -14.58 2.38 5.44
CA VAL A 26 -15.72 2.02 6.28
C VAL A 26 -15.20 1.39 7.58
N PRO A 27 -16.02 1.31 8.63
CA PRO A 27 -15.57 0.70 9.88
C PRO A 27 -14.99 -0.70 9.66
N TYR A 28 -13.97 -1.04 10.42
CA TYR A 28 -13.29 -2.33 10.29
C TYR A 28 -14.29 -3.48 10.43
N SER A 29 -14.16 -4.46 9.53
CA SER A 29 -14.97 -5.67 9.56
C SER A 29 -14.15 -6.86 9.07
N ASP A 30 -14.29 -7.99 9.76
CA ASP A 30 -13.65 -9.23 9.33
C ASP A 30 -14.22 -9.76 8.00
N ASP A 31 -15.41 -9.30 7.62
CA ASP A 31 -16.05 -9.71 6.38
C ASP A 31 -15.60 -8.91 5.16
N LEU A 32 -14.83 -7.85 5.39
CA LEU A 32 -14.37 -6.95 4.34
C LEU A 32 -12.84 -6.91 4.32
N TYR A 33 -12.27 -6.47 3.20
CA TYR A 33 -10.83 -6.27 3.13
C TYR A 33 -10.39 -5.15 4.07
N THR A 34 -9.22 -5.29 4.65
CA THR A 34 -8.59 -4.23 5.43
C THR A 34 -8.04 -3.18 4.47
N TYR A 35 -8.36 -1.91 4.74
CA TYR A 35 -8.02 -0.79 3.88
C TYR A 35 -6.76 -0.09 4.39
N LEU A 36 -5.71 -0.07 3.57
CA LEU A 36 -4.46 0.60 3.92
C LEU A 36 -4.49 2.04 3.43
N ARG A 37 -4.41 2.99 4.36
CA ARG A 37 -4.38 4.42 4.06
C ARG A 37 -3.05 5.01 4.52
N ILE A 38 -2.73 6.24 4.06
CA ILE A 38 -1.51 6.94 4.49
C ILE A 38 -1.43 7.00 6.02
N THR A 39 -2.55 7.27 6.68
CA THR A 39 -2.60 7.38 8.15
C THR A 39 -2.33 6.08 8.87
N ASP A 40 -2.38 4.96 8.18
CA ASP A 40 -2.13 3.64 8.75
C ASP A 40 -0.67 3.22 8.68
N ILE A 41 0.16 4.04 8.06
CA ILE A 41 1.60 3.78 7.94
C ILE A 41 2.34 4.69 8.92
N ASN A 42 3.06 4.09 9.86
CA ASN A 42 3.88 4.83 10.82
C ASN A 42 5.13 5.40 10.15
N ASP A 43 5.79 6.35 10.81
CA ASP A 43 7.00 6.98 10.29
C ASP A 43 8.13 5.96 10.06
N ASP A 44 8.12 4.86 10.80
CA ASP A 44 9.12 3.80 10.68
C ASP A 44 8.77 2.76 9.61
N GLY A 45 7.68 2.96 8.88
CA GLY A 45 7.26 2.04 7.83
C GLY A 45 6.42 0.86 8.30
N ASN A 46 6.07 0.80 9.57
CA ASN A 46 5.25 -0.26 10.10
C ASN A 46 3.76 0.11 10.02
N LEU A 47 2.92 -0.92 9.98
CA LEU A 47 1.47 -0.75 9.96
C LEU A 47 0.97 -0.35 11.35
N ASN A 48 0.16 0.71 11.41
CA ASN A 48 -0.52 1.11 12.64
C ASN A 48 -1.81 0.32 12.79
N LYS A 49 -1.75 -0.77 13.52
CA LYS A 49 -2.89 -1.69 13.67
C LYS A 49 -4.04 -1.12 14.50
N GLY A 50 -3.79 -0.01 15.21
CA GLY A 50 -4.83 0.62 16.03
C GLY A 50 -5.80 1.50 15.25
N SER A 51 -5.50 1.84 14.00
CA SER A 51 -6.32 2.74 13.20
C SER A 51 -6.95 2.09 11.97
N LEU A 52 -6.86 0.78 11.83
CA LEU A 52 -7.30 0.09 10.63
C LEU A 52 -8.79 0.24 10.37
N MET A 53 -9.12 0.42 9.11
CA MET A 53 -10.49 0.48 8.60
C MET A 53 -10.66 -0.59 7.53
N SER A 54 -11.85 -0.73 7.01
CA SER A 54 -12.12 -1.65 5.91
C SER A 54 -12.56 -0.87 4.67
N VAL A 55 -12.65 -1.57 3.55
CA VAL A 55 -13.18 -1.03 2.30
C VAL A 55 -14.23 -1.97 1.77
N ASP A 56 -15.36 -1.41 1.33
CA ASP A 56 -16.47 -2.17 0.78
C ASP A 56 -16.72 -1.66 -0.64
N ASP A 57 -15.96 -2.20 -1.60
CA ASP A 57 -16.04 -1.80 -2.99
C ASP A 57 -15.79 -3.01 -3.87
N LYS A 58 -16.58 -3.13 -4.94
CA LYS A 58 -16.48 -4.26 -5.87
C LYS A 58 -15.12 -4.34 -6.56
N LYS A 59 -14.43 -3.20 -6.69
CA LYS A 59 -13.14 -3.13 -7.37
C LYS A 59 -11.97 -3.44 -6.43
N ALA A 60 -12.23 -3.66 -5.15
CA ALA A 60 -11.17 -3.87 -4.18
C ALA A 60 -10.26 -5.06 -4.53
N ASP A 61 -10.81 -6.10 -5.16
CA ASP A 61 -10.03 -7.27 -5.57
C ASP A 61 -8.86 -6.93 -6.49
N ASN A 62 -8.93 -5.80 -7.19
CA ASN A 62 -7.88 -5.38 -8.12
C ASN A 62 -6.74 -4.64 -7.42
N TYR A 63 -6.86 -4.39 -6.12
CA TYR A 63 -5.92 -3.55 -5.36
C TYR A 63 -5.36 -4.26 -4.14
N ILE A 64 -5.31 -5.57 -4.17
CA ILE A 64 -4.76 -6.37 -3.07
C ILE A 64 -3.24 -6.38 -3.15
N LEU A 65 -2.58 -6.07 -2.04
CA LEU A 65 -1.13 -6.13 -1.96
C LEU A 65 -0.65 -7.58 -1.95
N LYS A 66 0.50 -7.80 -2.56
CA LYS A 66 1.13 -9.12 -2.66
C LYS A 66 2.57 -9.04 -2.18
N LYS A 67 3.17 -10.18 -1.94
CA LYS A 67 4.58 -10.27 -1.57
C LYS A 67 5.44 -9.49 -2.58
N ASN A 68 6.39 -8.73 -2.05
CA ASN A 68 7.30 -7.84 -2.77
C ASN A 68 6.66 -6.54 -3.26
N ASP A 69 5.43 -6.25 -2.84
CA ASP A 69 4.83 -4.95 -3.10
C ASP A 69 5.28 -3.94 -2.06
N ILE A 70 5.55 -2.72 -2.50
CA ILE A 70 5.83 -1.59 -1.63
C ILE A 70 4.94 -0.42 -2.05
N VAL A 71 4.39 0.30 -1.08
CA VAL A 71 3.55 1.46 -1.34
C VAL A 71 4.17 2.71 -0.73
N PHE A 72 3.96 3.83 -1.39
CA PHE A 72 4.42 5.15 -0.95
C PHE A 72 3.27 6.13 -0.90
N ALA A 73 3.33 7.05 0.04
CA ALA A 73 2.44 8.20 0.05
C ALA A 73 2.79 9.09 -1.13
N ARG A 74 1.80 9.45 -1.94
CA ARG A 74 2.03 10.16 -3.19
C ARG A 74 1.87 11.67 -3.07
N THR A 75 1.35 12.19 -1.96
CA THR A 75 1.04 13.61 -1.84
C THR A 75 1.29 14.17 -0.45
N GLY A 76 1.49 15.49 -0.39
CA GLY A 76 1.43 16.27 0.82
C GLY A 76 2.56 16.05 1.80
N ALA A 77 2.30 16.37 3.05
CA ALA A 77 3.27 16.24 4.13
C ALA A 77 3.66 14.79 4.43
N SER A 78 2.87 13.85 3.94
CA SER A 78 3.13 12.41 4.11
C SER A 78 4.04 11.83 3.04
N THR A 79 4.50 12.65 2.09
CA THR A 79 5.42 12.21 1.04
C THR A 79 6.66 11.60 1.67
N GLY A 80 7.01 10.42 1.23
CA GLY A 80 8.16 9.69 1.78
C GLY A 80 7.80 8.58 2.73
N ARG A 81 6.58 8.57 3.28
CA ARG A 81 6.11 7.41 4.03
C ARG A 81 5.97 6.24 3.09
N ASN A 82 6.41 5.07 3.54
CA ASN A 82 6.32 3.87 2.74
C ASN A 82 6.01 2.68 3.61
N TYR A 83 5.44 1.65 2.96
CA TYR A 83 5.12 0.39 3.63
C TYR A 83 5.50 -0.74 2.68
N PHE A 84 6.38 -1.61 3.14
CA PHE A 84 6.73 -2.84 2.43
C PHE A 84 5.78 -3.93 2.91
N TYR A 85 4.98 -4.48 2.02
CA TYR A 85 3.95 -5.44 2.41
C TYR A 85 4.55 -6.66 3.10
N ASP A 86 3.95 -7.00 4.24
CA ASP A 86 4.29 -8.19 5.02
C ASP A 86 3.05 -9.09 5.07
N GLU A 87 3.20 -10.31 4.63
CA GLU A 87 2.10 -11.27 4.61
C GLU A 87 1.51 -11.52 6.01
N LEU A 88 2.29 -11.27 7.06
CA LEU A 88 1.80 -11.37 8.43
C LEU A 88 0.73 -10.33 8.76
N ASP A 89 0.65 -9.26 8.00
CA ASP A 89 -0.37 -8.22 8.18
C ASP A 89 -1.71 -8.59 7.54
N GLY A 90 -1.80 -9.74 6.89
CA GLY A 90 -3.01 -10.21 6.27
C GLY A 90 -3.27 -9.59 4.90
N THR A 91 -4.51 -9.70 4.42
CA THR A 91 -4.89 -9.18 3.11
C THR A 91 -5.19 -7.69 3.22
N LEU A 92 -4.44 -6.88 2.47
CA LEU A 92 -4.59 -5.43 2.47
C LEU A 92 -4.93 -4.91 1.08
N VAL A 93 -5.85 -3.94 1.03
CA VAL A 93 -6.20 -3.18 -0.18
C VAL A 93 -5.71 -1.76 0.01
N TYR A 94 -4.94 -1.22 -0.93
CA TYR A 94 -4.32 0.09 -0.76
C TYR A 94 -5.15 1.21 -1.37
N ALA A 95 -5.17 2.34 -0.65
CA ALA A 95 -6.01 3.50 -0.99
C ALA A 95 -5.41 4.37 -2.09
N GLY A 96 -6.24 5.26 -2.66
CA GLY A 96 -5.89 6.07 -3.83
C GLY A 96 -4.78 7.09 -3.63
N PHE A 97 -4.44 7.43 -2.37
CA PHE A 97 -3.32 8.32 -2.09
C PHE A 97 -1.99 7.57 -1.95
N LEU A 98 -2.00 6.27 -2.20
CA LEU A 98 -0.80 5.45 -2.22
C LEU A 98 -0.50 5.01 -3.64
N ILE A 99 0.79 4.90 -3.94
CA ILE A 99 1.25 4.35 -5.21
C ILE A 99 2.03 3.06 -4.91
N LYS A 100 1.68 2.00 -5.61
CA LYS A 100 2.29 0.68 -5.40
C LYS A 100 3.31 0.38 -6.48
N PHE A 101 4.43 -0.22 -6.07
CA PHE A 101 5.39 -0.84 -6.97
C PHE A 101 5.53 -2.31 -6.59
N SER A 102 5.49 -3.18 -7.58
CA SER A 102 5.71 -4.63 -7.38
C SER A 102 7.15 -4.91 -7.75
N LEU A 103 7.98 -5.21 -6.75
CA LEU A 103 9.41 -5.38 -6.95
C LEU A 103 9.73 -6.74 -7.57
N ASP A 104 10.72 -6.77 -8.46
CA ASP A 104 11.21 -8.00 -9.05
C ASP A 104 12.18 -8.67 -8.07
N PRO A 105 11.86 -9.86 -7.55
CA PRO A 105 12.75 -10.53 -6.59
C PRO A 105 14.14 -10.81 -7.14
N GLN A 106 14.28 -10.94 -8.45
CA GLN A 106 15.57 -11.24 -9.07
C GLN A 106 16.47 -10.02 -9.17
N LYS A 107 15.90 -8.81 -9.03
CA LYS A 107 16.65 -7.56 -9.08
C LYS A 107 17.02 -7.04 -7.69
N ASN A 108 16.51 -7.65 -6.65
CA ASN A 108 16.77 -7.22 -5.27
C ASN A 108 17.99 -7.91 -4.66
#